data_0e497098431150bb6001a330d59d27ee
#
_entry.id   0e497098431150bb6001a330d59d27ee
#
_cell.length_a   1.000
_cell.length_b   1.000
_cell.length_c   1.000
_cell.angle_alpha   90.00
_cell.angle_beta   90.00
_cell.angle_gamma   90.00
#
_symmetry.space_group_name_H-M   'P 1'
#
loop_
_entity.id
_entity.type
_entity.pdbx_description
1 polymer ?
#
loop_
_entity_poly.entity_id
_entity_poly.type
_entity_poly.pdbx_seq_one_letter_code
_entity_poly.pdbx_strand_id
1 'polypeptide(L)'
;VGPGYYDFDIWKEATDILAPYIDEDMTVYGEICGWAGEKAIQKGYDYGCKQGEFFVMPYRITTKKKDGSDTKYEWNVDEVRQWTENLVKEHPELAEKVHPITIFYHGTLADLYPNVKVSEHWHENVLQEMMNDKEHFGMEELEPMCKNKSYREGIVLRIDDDPFAEAFKLKCKNF
;
A
#
# COMPACT_ATOMS: atom_id res chain seq x y z
N VAL A 1 -9.87 1.12 -14.53
CA VAL A 1 -11.03 1.96 -14.89
C VAL A 1 -10.50 3.00 -15.88
N GLY A 2 -11.04 3.05 -17.10
CA GLY A 2 -10.56 3.97 -18.13
C GLY A 2 -11.02 5.39 -17.89
N PRO A 3 -10.42 6.39 -18.61
CA PRO A 3 -10.90 7.75 -18.61
C PRO A 3 -12.37 7.77 -19.00
N GLY A 4 -13.21 8.41 -18.18
CA GLY A 4 -14.67 8.50 -18.41
C GLY A 4 -15.52 8.02 -17.24
N TYR A 5 -14.96 7.32 -16.26
CA TYR A 5 -15.69 7.01 -15.03
C TYR A 5 -15.72 8.19 -14.06
N TYR A 6 -14.62 8.93 -13.99
CA TYR A 6 -14.51 10.18 -13.25
C TYR A 6 -14.59 11.38 -14.20
N ASP A 7 -14.98 12.53 -13.68
CA ASP A 7 -15.14 13.75 -14.48
C ASP A 7 -13.80 14.36 -14.91
N PHE A 8 -12.70 13.82 -14.40
CA PHE A 8 -11.32 14.17 -14.78
C PHE A 8 -10.39 12.93 -14.64
N ASP A 9 -9.19 13.02 -15.21
CA ASP A 9 -8.21 11.95 -15.18
C ASP A 9 -7.42 11.97 -13.87
N ILE A 10 -7.99 11.32 -12.83
CA ILE A 10 -7.35 11.19 -11.52
C ILE A 10 -5.99 10.47 -11.59
N TRP A 11 -5.82 9.56 -12.57
CA TRP A 11 -4.56 8.86 -12.75
C TRP A 11 -3.46 9.79 -13.21
N LYS A 12 -3.78 10.68 -14.14
CA LYS A 12 -2.85 11.71 -14.60
C LYS A 12 -2.48 12.66 -13.46
N GLU A 13 -3.46 13.15 -12.71
CA GLU A 13 -3.22 14.03 -11.55
C GLU A 13 -2.29 13.37 -10.53
N ALA A 14 -2.56 12.09 -10.17
CA ALA A 14 -1.73 11.35 -9.24
C ALA A 14 -0.30 11.11 -9.78
N THR A 15 -0.18 10.86 -11.09
CA THR A 15 1.12 10.70 -11.74
C THR A 15 1.90 12.01 -11.73
N ASP A 16 1.27 13.13 -12.04
CA ASP A 16 1.90 14.46 -12.07
C ASP A 16 2.46 14.87 -10.70
N ILE A 17 1.86 14.37 -9.59
CA ILE A 17 2.38 14.61 -8.23
C ILE A 17 3.74 13.95 -8.03
N LEU A 18 3.93 12.73 -8.50
CA LEU A 18 5.12 11.93 -8.24
C LEU A 18 6.18 11.99 -9.35
N ALA A 19 5.76 12.25 -10.60
CA ALA A 19 6.64 12.21 -11.75
C ALA A 19 7.94 13.03 -11.63
N PRO A 20 7.95 14.23 -11.00
CA PRO A 20 9.18 15.01 -10.83
C PRO A 20 10.24 14.34 -9.95
N TYR A 21 9.86 13.33 -9.18
CA TYR A 21 10.70 12.68 -8.15
C TYR A 21 11.02 11.23 -8.48
N ILE A 22 10.61 10.75 -9.65
CA ILE A 22 10.83 9.37 -10.12
C ILE A 22 11.96 9.37 -11.14
N ASP A 23 13.02 8.64 -10.84
CA ASP A 23 14.17 8.46 -11.74
C ASP A 23 13.77 7.64 -12.98
N GLU A 24 14.54 7.79 -14.08
CA GLU A 24 14.25 7.16 -15.38
C GLU A 24 14.15 5.63 -15.32
N ASP A 25 14.94 5.01 -14.44
CA ASP A 25 14.98 3.55 -14.24
C ASP A 25 14.06 3.04 -13.13
N MET A 26 13.30 3.94 -12.49
CA MET A 26 12.42 3.66 -11.38
C MET A 26 10.96 3.49 -11.84
N THR A 27 10.27 2.55 -11.22
CA THR A 27 8.81 2.41 -11.34
C THR A 27 8.20 2.42 -9.95
N VAL A 28 7.29 3.36 -9.71
CA VAL A 28 6.55 3.49 -8.46
C VAL A 28 5.12 3.00 -8.67
N TYR A 29 4.68 2.12 -7.79
CA TYR A 29 3.29 1.64 -7.72
C TYR A 29 2.65 2.25 -6.48
N GLY A 30 1.49 2.83 -6.65
CA GLY A 30 0.77 3.50 -5.57
C GLY A 30 -0.72 3.28 -5.63
N GLU A 31 -1.38 3.51 -4.51
CA GLU A 31 -2.83 3.57 -4.42
C GLU A 31 -3.27 5.03 -4.31
N ILE A 32 -4.38 5.39 -4.96
CA ILE A 32 -4.99 6.70 -4.86
C ILE A 32 -6.17 6.59 -3.89
N CYS A 33 -6.11 7.35 -2.80
CA CYS A 33 -7.11 7.33 -1.74
C CYS A 33 -7.85 8.68 -1.66
N GLY A 34 -9.15 8.64 -1.36
CA GLY A 34 -9.97 9.84 -1.21
C GLY A 34 -11.00 10.01 -2.32
N TRP A 35 -11.01 11.16 -2.98
CA TRP A 35 -12.07 11.56 -3.90
C TRP A 35 -11.53 11.96 -5.28
N ALA A 36 -12.18 11.46 -6.31
CA ALA A 36 -12.00 11.93 -7.69
C ALA A 36 -13.13 12.93 -8.01
N GLY A 37 -12.88 14.20 -7.76
CA GLY A 37 -13.93 15.23 -7.83
C GLY A 37 -15.03 14.96 -6.79
N GLU A 38 -16.26 14.79 -7.26
CA GLU A 38 -17.41 14.52 -6.40
C GLU A 38 -17.60 13.03 -6.06
N LYS A 39 -16.85 12.15 -6.71
CA LYS A 39 -16.98 10.70 -6.54
C LYS A 39 -15.90 10.15 -5.60
N ALA A 40 -16.30 9.43 -4.56
CA ALA A 40 -15.35 8.66 -3.76
C ALA A 40 -14.66 7.61 -4.64
N ILE A 41 -13.33 7.50 -4.52
CA ILE A 41 -12.53 6.50 -5.25
C ILE A 41 -12.91 5.11 -4.77
N GLN A 42 -13.05 4.95 -3.45
CA GLN A 42 -13.56 3.74 -2.83
C GLN A 42 -14.84 4.05 -2.06
N LYS A 43 -15.94 3.38 -2.44
CA LYS A 43 -17.24 3.60 -1.79
C LYS A 43 -17.17 3.28 -0.29
N GLY A 44 -17.57 4.25 0.53
CA GLY A 44 -17.60 4.09 1.98
C GLY A 44 -16.30 4.47 2.68
N TYR A 45 -15.25 4.90 1.97
CA TYR A 45 -13.96 5.28 2.55
C TYR A 45 -13.61 6.72 2.17
N ASP A 46 -13.45 7.58 3.18
CA ASP A 46 -13.05 8.97 2.96
C ASP A 46 -11.54 9.19 3.13
N TYR A 47 -10.84 8.29 3.80
CA TYR A 47 -9.42 8.38 4.13
C TYR A 47 -9.02 9.77 4.70
N GLY A 48 -9.93 10.39 5.45
CA GLY A 48 -9.73 11.73 6.01
C GLY A 48 -9.82 12.89 5.02
N CYS A 49 -9.96 12.60 3.74
CA CYS A 49 -10.11 13.59 2.67
C CYS A 49 -11.50 14.22 2.66
N LYS A 50 -11.57 15.49 2.29
CA LYS A 50 -12.83 16.11 1.89
C LYS A 50 -13.13 15.76 0.44
N GLN A 51 -14.38 15.97 0.03
CA GLN A 51 -14.76 15.84 -1.37
C GLN A 51 -13.86 16.70 -2.27
N GLY A 52 -13.35 16.09 -3.32
CA GLY A 52 -12.37 16.69 -4.22
C GLY A 52 -10.89 16.57 -3.80
N GLU A 53 -10.62 16.10 -2.59
CA GLU A 53 -9.26 15.86 -2.11
C GLU A 53 -8.87 14.40 -2.28
N PHE A 54 -7.62 14.15 -2.61
CA PHE A 54 -7.03 12.81 -2.68
C PHE A 54 -5.54 12.86 -2.36
N PHE A 55 -4.97 11.71 -2.04
CA PHE A 55 -3.52 11.51 -1.91
C PHE A 55 -3.09 10.20 -2.58
N VAL A 56 -1.79 10.07 -2.78
CA VAL A 56 -1.16 8.88 -3.31
C VAL A 56 -0.39 8.17 -2.20
N MET A 57 -0.51 6.87 -2.13
CA MET A 57 0.21 6.02 -1.17
C MET A 57 1.11 5.05 -1.95
N PRO A 58 2.40 5.36 -2.15
CA PRO A 58 3.34 4.43 -2.75
C PRO A 58 3.50 3.18 -1.90
N TYR A 59 3.30 2.00 -2.48
CA TYR A 59 3.39 0.73 -1.76
C TYR A 59 4.43 -0.24 -2.33
N ARG A 60 4.96 0.04 -3.53
CA ARG A 60 5.96 -0.79 -4.19
C ARG A 60 6.83 0.06 -5.10
N ILE A 61 8.13 -0.18 -5.09
CA ILE A 61 9.07 0.45 -6.00
C ILE A 61 9.97 -0.62 -6.59
N THR A 62 10.22 -0.52 -7.91
CA THR A 62 11.24 -1.32 -8.59
C THR A 62 12.17 -0.42 -9.36
N THR A 63 13.45 -0.78 -9.43
CA THR A 63 14.46 -0.12 -10.27
C THR A 63 15.14 -1.13 -11.20
N LYS A 64 15.59 -0.69 -12.36
CA LYS A 64 16.41 -1.54 -13.23
C LYS A 64 17.76 -1.77 -12.57
N LYS A 65 18.29 -2.99 -12.67
CA LYS A 65 19.65 -3.27 -12.22
C LYS A 65 20.67 -2.58 -13.13
N LYS A 66 21.70 -2.00 -12.52
CA LYS A 66 22.77 -1.29 -13.25
C LYS A 66 23.80 -2.23 -13.91
N ASP A 67 23.57 -3.54 -13.90
CA ASP A 67 24.42 -4.56 -14.48
C ASP A 67 24.17 -4.80 -15.98
N GLY A 68 23.27 -4.01 -16.60
CA GLY A 68 22.90 -4.12 -18.01
C GLY A 68 21.91 -5.25 -18.32
N SER A 69 21.43 -5.95 -17.31
CA SER A 69 20.34 -6.92 -17.45
C SER A 69 18.99 -6.22 -17.45
N ASP A 70 17.96 -6.84 -18.05
CA ASP A 70 16.56 -6.38 -17.91
C ASP A 70 15.96 -6.74 -16.53
N THR A 71 16.79 -7.23 -15.60
CA THR A 71 16.35 -7.64 -14.28
C THR A 71 16.03 -6.41 -13.43
N LYS A 72 14.90 -6.44 -12.75
CA LYS A 72 14.51 -5.40 -11.80
C LYS A 72 14.98 -5.75 -10.40
N TYR A 73 15.37 -4.73 -9.67
CA TYR A 73 15.53 -4.80 -8.22
C TYR A 73 14.20 -4.40 -7.57
N GLU A 74 13.70 -5.23 -6.70
CA GLU A 74 12.51 -4.95 -5.87
C GLU A 74 12.96 -4.30 -4.58
N TRP A 75 12.41 -3.14 -4.26
CA TRP A 75 12.67 -2.49 -2.99
C TRP A 75 11.89 -3.21 -1.87
N ASN A 76 12.54 -3.40 -0.73
CA ASN A 76 11.81 -3.90 0.43
C ASN A 76 10.85 -2.83 0.98
N VAL A 77 9.94 -3.26 1.85
CA VAL A 77 8.87 -2.39 2.33
C VAL A 77 9.39 -1.19 3.14
N ASP A 78 10.48 -1.35 3.88
CA ASP A 78 11.10 -0.27 4.65
C ASP A 78 11.77 0.77 3.73
N GLU A 79 12.41 0.33 2.64
CA GLU A 79 12.99 1.22 1.63
C GLU A 79 11.89 2.07 0.96
N VAL A 80 10.77 1.47 0.59
CA VAL A 80 9.63 2.18 0.00
C VAL A 80 9.07 3.23 0.97
N ARG A 81 8.86 2.84 2.22
CA ARG A 81 8.38 3.75 3.26
C ARG A 81 9.35 4.89 3.50
N GLN A 82 10.65 4.58 3.66
CA GLN A 82 11.69 5.58 3.90
C GLN A 82 11.82 6.58 2.75
N TRP A 83 11.73 6.10 1.51
CA TRP A 83 11.71 6.96 0.33
C TRP A 83 10.54 7.94 0.39
N THR A 84 9.34 7.45 0.68
CA THR A 84 8.13 8.28 0.78
C THR A 84 8.24 9.31 1.90
N GLU A 85 8.72 8.91 3.09
CA GLU A 85 8.93 9.81 4.22
C GLU A 85 9.99 10.89 3.92
N ASN A 86 11.10 10.52 3.29
CA ASN A 86 12.14 11.47 2.88
C ASN A 86 11.61 12.43 1.82
N LEU A 87 10.87 11.95 0.83
CA LEU A 87 10.25 12.78 -0.20
C LEU A 87 9.37 13.88 0.41
N VAL A 88 8.49 13.52 1.34
CA VAL A 88 7.61 14.49 2.01
C VAL A 88 8.41 15.43 2.93
N LYS A 89 9.47 14.95 3.55
CA LYS A 89 10.36 15.78 4.40
C LYS A 89 11.09 16.84 3.58
N GLU A 90 11.60 16.45 2.41
CA GLU A 90 12.33 17.34 1.50
C GLU A 90 11.39 18.29 0.74
N HIS A 91 10.14 17.86 0.52
CA HIS A 91 9.08 18.56 -0.21
C HIS A 91 7.81 18.69 0.64
N PRO A 92 7.78 19.61 1.65
CA PRO A 92 6.65 19.74 2.57
C PRO A 92 5.31 20.06 1.91
N GLU A 93 5.32 20.61 0.69
CA GLU A 93 4.13 20.85 -0.13
C GLU A 93 3.40 19.55 -0.52
N LEU A 94 4.08 18.40 -0.43
CA LEU A 94 3.51 17.07 -0.70
C LEU A 94 2.83 16.44 0.52
N ALA A 95 2.92 17.02 1.70
CA ALA A 95 2.46 16.39 2.95
C ALA A 95 0.97 15.97 2.94
N GLU A 96 0.12 16.72 2.21
CA GLU A 96 -1.30 16.40 2.04
C GLU A 96 -1.58 15.56 0.78
N LYS A 97 -0.56 15.26 -0.01
CA LYS A 97 -0.68 14.60 -1.32
C LYS A 97 0.00 13.25 -1.42
N VAL A 98 0.95 12.97 -0.54
CA VAL A 98 1.72 11.72 -0.54
C VAL A 98 1.83 11.22 0.88
N HIS A 99 1.38 10.00 1.13
CA HIS A 99 1.43 9.37 2.44
C HIS A 99 2.20 8.06 2.40
N PRO A 100 3.05 7.77 3.39
CA PRO A 100 3.72 6.48 3.49
C PRO A 100 2.71 5.38 3.85
N ILE A 101 3.02 4.14 3.42
CA ILE A 101 2.27 2.96 3.84
C ILE A 101 2.44 2.68 5.33
N THR A 102 1.43 2.05 5.93
CA THR A 102 1.54 1.45 7.26
C THR A 102 2.15 0.06 7.13
N ILE A 103 3.27 -0.17 7.81
CA ILE A 103 3.88 -1.50 7.94
C ILE A 103 3.41 -2.07 9.27
N PHE A 104 2.65 -3.16 9.23
CA PHE A 104 2.19 -3.85 10.43
C PHE A 104 3.25 -4.77 11.01
N TYR A 105 3.99 -5.44 10.15
CA TYR A 105 5.07 -6.35 10.52
C TYR A 105 6.06 -6.49 9.36
N HIS A 106 7.35 -6.53 9.68
CA HIS A 106 8.42 -6.88 8.75
C HIS A 106 9.37 -7.86 9.43
N GLY A 107 9.42 -9.08 8.92
CA GLY A 107 10.19 -10.18 9.48
C GLY A 107 9.71 -11.52 8.93
N THR A 108 10.11 -12.62 9.55
CA THR A 108 9.68 -13.95 9.11
C THR A 108 8.38 -14.36 9.77
N LEU A 109 7.55 -15.12 9.06
CA LEU A 109 6.33 -15.69 9.64
C LEU A 109 6.65 -16.68 10.78
N ALA A 110 7.83 -17.33 10.75
CA ALA A 110 8.28 -18.23 11.80
C ALA A 110 8.58 -17.48 13.11
N ASP A 111 9.07 -16.25 13.03
CA ASP A 111 9.28 -15.41 14.21
C ASP A 111 7.96 -14.91 14.78
N LEU A 112 7.02 -14.54 13.91
CA LEU A 112 5.71 -14.05 14.31
C LEU A 112 4.83 -15.17 14.88
N TYR A 113 4.84 -16.35 14.24
CA TYR A 113 4.01 -17.50 14.61
C TYR A 113 4.84 -18.78 14.79
N PRO A 114 5.69 -18.86 15.82
CA PRO A 114 6.63 -19.98 16.00
C PRO A 114 5.95 -21.34 16.21
N ASN A 115 4.67 -21.33 16.59
CA ASN A 115 3.90 -22.55 16.84
C ASN A 115 3.13 -23.06 15.61
N VAL A 116 3.10 -22.30 14.51
CA VAL A 116 2.45 -22.71 13.28
C VAL A 116 3.35 -23.70 12.57
N LYS A 117 2.89 -24.96 12.47
CA LYS A 117 3.63 -25.99 11.77
C LYS A 117 3.57 -25.78 10.27
N VAL A 118 4.71 -25.81 9.61
CA VAL A 118 4.81 -25.88 8.16
C VAL A 118 4.29 -27.25 7.72
N SER A 119 3.18 -27.26 7.04
CA SER A 119 2.50 -28.43 6.49
C SER A 119 2.03 -28.12 5.08
N GLU A 120 1.42 -29.07 4.41
CA GLU A 120 0.85 -28.86 3.06
C GLU A 120 -0.15 -27.67 3.02
N HIS A 121 -0.85 -27.42 4.12
CA HIS A 121 -1.81 -26.30 4.26
C HIS A 121 -1.31 -25.19 5.20
N TRP A 122 -0.01 -24.99 5.32
CA TRP A 122 0.58 -24.01 6.24
C TRP A 122 0.03 -22.57 6.04
N HIS A 123 -0.22 -22.19 4.79
CA HIS A 123 -0.75 -20.88 4.45
C HIS A 123 -2.15 -20.64 5.03
N GLU A 124 -3.02 -21.65 5.07
CA GLU A 124 -4.35 -21.53 5.68
C GLU A 124 -4.24 -21.32 7.19
N ASN A 125 -3.34 -22.04 7.84
CA ASN A 125 -3.09 -21.91 9.28
C ASN A 125 -2.54 -20.51 9.61
N VAL A 126 -1.57 -20.03 8.84
CA VAL A 126 -1.00 -18.67 9.00
C VAL A 126 -2.06 -17.60 8.78
N LEU A 127 -2.85 -17.70 7.72
CA LEU A 127 -3.94 -16.74 7.47
C LEU A 127 -4.97 -16.73 8.60
N GLN A 128 -5.28 -17.89 9.18
CA GLN A 128 -6.20 -17.96 10.32
C GLN A 128 -5.61 -17.31 11.57
N GLU A 129 -4.31 -17.51 11.86
CA GLU A 129 -3.62 -16.83 12.97
C GLU A 129 -3.63 -15.30 12.73
N MET A 130 -3.29 -14.84 11.53
CA MET A 130 -3.30 -13.42 11.19
C MET A 130 -4.70 -12.79 11.33
N MET A 131 -5.77 -13.50 10.97
CA MET A 131 -7.14 -13.03 11.16
C MET A 131 -7.50 -12.82 12.63
N ASN A 132 -6.92 -13.62 13.53
CA ASN A 132 -7.17 -13.55 14.96
C ASN A 132 -6.21 -12.62 15.70
N ASP A 133 -5.11 -12.24 15.05
CA ASP A 133 -4.05 -11.42 15.64
C ASP A 133 -4.45 -9.94 15.66
N LYS A 134 -5.12 -9.55 16.75
CA LYS A 134 -5.54 -8.16 16.97
C LYS A 134 -4.38 -7.25 17.35
N GLU A 135 -3.35 -7.80 17.97
CA GLU A 135 -2.20 -7.03 18.44
C GLU A 135 -1.39 -6.46 17.28
N HIS A 136 -1.09 -7.31 16.29
CA HIS A 136 -0.29 -6.89 15.13
C HIS A 136 -1.12 -6.28 14.01
N PHE A 137 -2.27 -6.87 13.68
CA PHE A 137 -2.96 -6.52 12.45
C PHE A 137 -4.31 -5.80 12.64
N GLY A 138 -4.98 -5.98 13.77
CA GLY A 138 -6.25 -5.31 14.07
C GLY A 138 -7.28 -5.43 12.94
N MET A 139 -7.46 -6.63 12.38
CA MET A 139 -8.26 -6.89 11.17
C MET A 139 -9.73 -6.46 11.29
N GLU A 140 -10.29 -6.42 12.50
CA GLU A 140 -11.68 -6.03 12.75
C GLU A 140 -11.81 -4.59 13.27
N GLU A 141 -10.73 -3.81 13.23
CA GLU A 141 -10.72 -2.45 13.70
C GLU A 141 -11.14 -1.46 12.61
N LEU A 142 -11.50 -0.27 13.05
CA LEU A 142 -11.78 0.82 12.13
C LEU A 142 -10.48 1.28 11.46
N GLU A 143 -10.59 1.69 10.20
CA GLU A 143 -9.49 2.31 9.48
C GLU A 143 -9.17 3.69 10.11
N PRO A 144 -7.98 3.87 10.73
CA PRO A 144 -7.68 5.08 11.47
C PRO A 144 -7.62 6.34 10.60
N MET A 145 -7.35 6.20 9.31
CA MET A 145 -7.36 7.31 8.37
C MET A 145 -8.77 7.77 8.01
N CYS A 146 -9.80 6.92 8.20
CA CYS A 146 -11.18 7.25 7.84
C CYS A 146 -11.92 7.97 8.97
N LYS A 147 -12.42 9.17 8.69
CA LYS A 147 -13.29 9.93 9.60
C LYS A 147 -14.71 9.37 9.67
N ASN A 148 -15.16 8.71 8.62
CA ASN A 148 -16.48 8.11 8.51
C ASN A 148 -16.61 6.75 9.20
N LYS A 149 -15.61 6.33 9.98
CA LYS A 149 -15.61 5.11 10.79
C LYS A 149 -15.81 3.82 9.99
N SER A 150 -15.24 3.74 8.80
CA SER A 150 -15.21 2.51 8.02
C SER A 150 -14.26 1.48 8.64
N TYR A 151 -14.60 0.21 8.53
CA TYR A 151 -13.70 -0.86 8.94
C TYR A 151 -12.47 -0.92 8.01
N ARG A 152 -11.34 -1.36 8.54
CA ARG A 152 -10.15 -1.63 7.74
C ARG A 152 -10.47 -2.63 6.62
N GLU A 153 -10.01 -2.37 5.41
CA GLU A 153 -10.25 -3.29 4.29
C GLU A 153 -9.54 -4.62 4.48
N GLY A 154 -8.33 -4.58 5.00
CA GLY A 154 -7.50 -5.74 5.21
C GLY A 154 -6.01 -5.39 5.21
N ILE A 155 -5.20 -6.41 5.00
CA ILE A 155 -3.74 -6.29 4.90
C ILE A 155 -3.24 -6.96 3.62
N VAL A 156 -2.08 -6.54 3.16
CA VAL A 156 -1.36 -7.16 2.06
C VAL A 156 -0.11 -7.84 2.62
N LEU A 157 0.04 -9.12 2.33
CA LEU A 157 1.26 -9.88 2.60
C LEU A 157 2.10 -9.92 1.33
N ARG A 158 3.36 -9.61 1.46
CA ARG A 158 4.32 -9.66 0.35
C ARG A 158 5.62 -10.28 0.83
N ILE A 159 6.24 -11.09 0.00
CA ILE A 159 7.63 -11.51 0.19
C ILE A 159 8.49 -10.37 -0.35
N ASP A 160 9.29 -9.78 0.51
CA ASP A 160 10.21 -8.71 0.12
C ASP A 160 11.42 -9.30 -0.63
N ASP A 161 12.08 -8.44 -1.39
CA ASP A 161 13.28 -8.75 -2.19
C ASP A 161 13.07 -9.76 -3.33
N ASP A 162 11.84 -10.20 -3.57
CA ASP A 162 11.51 -11.06 -4.70
C ASP A 162 10.50 -10.39 -5.64
N PRO A 163 10.94 -9.86 -6.80
CA PRO A 163 10.07 -9.18 -7.76
C PRO A 163 9.05 -10.11 -8.43
N PHE A 164 9.22 -11.42 -8.29
CA PHE A 164 8.34 -12.44 -8.86
C PHE A 164 7.42 -13.09 -7.83
N ALA A 165 7.60 -12.78 -6.55
CA ALA A 165 6.73 -13.30 -5.51
C ALA A 165 5.30 -12.74 -5.65
N GLU A 166 4.33 -13.62 -5.43
CA GLU A 166 2.93 -13.22 -5.37
C GLU A 166 2.65 -12.43 -4.08
N ALA A 167 1.83 -11.39 -4.19
CA ALA A 167 1.27 -10.71 -3.03
C ALA A 167 -0.12 -11.27 -2.73
N PHE A 168 -0.41 -11.46 -1.45
CA PHE A 168 -1.70 -11.97 -0.98
C PHE A 168 -2.44 -10.86 -0.24
N LYS A 169 -3.72 -10.66 -0.56
CA LYS A 169 -4.59 -9.72 0.15
C LYS A 169 -5.52 -10.48 1.09
N LEU A 170 -5.34 -10.26 2.39
CA LEU A 170 -6.22 -10.77 3.42
C LEU A 170 -7.26 -9.71 3.75
N LYS A 171 -8.51 -9.95 3.38
CA LYS A 171 -9.61 -9.00 3.60
C LYS A 171 -10.25 -9.17 4.97
N CYS A 172 -10.62 -8.06 5.59
CA CYS A 172 -11.44 -8.05 6.79
C CYS A 172 -12.84 -8.63 6.50
N LYS A 173 -13.40 -9.36 7.47
CA LYS A 173 -14.76 -9.93 7.35
C LYS A 173 -15.86 -8.87 7.27
N ASN A 174 -15.59 -7.69 7.81
CA ASN A 174 -16.54 -6.57 7.88
C ASN A 174 -16.42 -5.59 6.70
N PHE A 175 -15.53 -5.91 5.76
CA PHE A 175 -15.32 -5.11 4.54
C PHE A 175 -16.38 -5.43 3.47
#